data_4c5980e9ff9e214ee7aa52c0d2c2c42a
#
_entry.id   4c5980e9ff9e214ee7aa52c0d2c2c42a
#
_cell.length_a   1.000
_cell.length_b   1.000
_cell.length_c   1.000
_cell.angle_alpha   90.00
_cell.angle_beta   90.00
_cell.angle_gamma   90.00
#
_symmetry.space_group_name_H-M   'P 1'
#
loop_
_entity.id
_entity.type
_entity.pdbx_description
1 polymer ?
#
loop_
_entity_poly.entity_id
_entity_poly.type
_entity_poly.pdbx_seq_one_letter_code
_entity_poly.pdbx_strand_id
1 'polypeptide(L)'
;MTASDRPIRADAARNRASLLAAAEAEFADRGPSASVADIARRAGVAKGTVFRHFPTKEDLIASIVCEHIAVLAEAAQRLADSPDAGAALLEFLTIAADQRQRHDLTFLQSASDGDPRVTEVRDALHANLEVLVDRARTAGAIRDDITEADVFLMMCAPIHIVENLAAPAPLLWQRYLAIIFDGLRPDGAHPLPQPAPVSP
;
A
#
# COMPACT_ATOMS: atom_id res chain seq x y z
N MET A 1 -4.46 24.93 -25.72
CA MET A 1 -4.21 24.80 -24.26
C MET A 1 -3.32 25.95 -23.85
N THR A 2 -3.89 26.96 -23.23
CA THR A 2 -3.22 28.23 -22.92
C THR A 2 -2.29 28.09 -21.69
N ALA A 3 -1.15 28.77 -21.68
CA ALA A 3 -0.14 28.76 -20.60
C ALA A 3 -0.66 29.17 -19.22
N SER A 4 -1.85 29.75 -19.13
CA SER A 4 -2.50 30.22 -17.89
C SER A 4 -3.18 29.09 -17.08
N ASP A 5 -3.42 27.91 -17.69
CA ASP A 5 -4.18 26.80 -17.05
C ASP A 5 -3.28 25.86 -16.21
N ARG A 6 -1.96 25.91 -16.42
CA ARG A 6 -0.97 25.08 -15.77
C ARG A 6 -0.72 25.40 -14.28
N PRO A 7 -0.62 26.67 -13.86
CA PRO A 7 -0.43 27.03 -12.44
C PRO A 7 -1.65 26.66 -11.57
N ILE A 8 -2.86 26.88 -12.07
CA ILE A 8 -4.10 26.63 -11.33
C ILE A 8 -4.31 25.13 -11.06
N ARG A 9 -3.97 24.28 -12.04
CA ARG A 9 -4.02 22.81 -11.85
C ARG A 9 -2.99 22.31 -10.87
N ALA A 10 -1.78 22.87 -10.90
CA ALA A 10 -0.72 22.53 -9.96
C ALA A 10 -1.05 22.96 -8.53
N ASP A 11 -1.70 24.11 -8.35
CA ASP A 11 -2.16 24.58 -7.04
C ASP A 11 -3.31 23.69 -6.52
N ALA A 12 -4.25 23.31 -7.37
CA ALA A 12 -5.35 22.42 -7.01
C ALA A 12 -4.84 21.01 -6.61
N ALA A 13 -3.84 20.48 -7.33
CA ALA A 13 -3.21 19.20 -6.98
C ALA A 13 -2.46 19.27 -5.63
N ARG A 14 -1.70 20.34 -5.39
CA ARG A 14 -1.03 20.56 -4.10
C ARG A 14 -2.02 20.68 -2.96
N ASN A 15 -3.10 21.43 -3.15
CA ASN A 15 -4.15 21.58 -2.14
C ASN A 15 -4.83 20.23 -1.83
N ARG A 16 -5.10 19.41 -2.86
CA ARG A 16 -5.66 18.07 -2.70
C ARG A 16 -4.70 17.18 -1.89
N ALA A 17 -3.43 17.14 -2.23
CA ALA A 17 -2.42 16.35 -1.52
C ALA A 17 -2.29 16.80 -0.05
N SER A 18 -2.28 18.11 0.23
CA SER A 18 -2.26 18.62 1.60
C SER A 18 -3.49 18.23 2.40
N LEU A 19 -4.67 18.17 1.78
CA LEU A 19 -5.90 17.71 2.42
C LEU A 19 -5.85 16.23 2.75
N LEU A 20 -5.33 15.38 1.86
CA LEU A 20 -5.18 13.95 2.09
C LEU A 20 -4.19 13.67 3.21
N ALA A 21 -3.02 14.34 3.22
CA ALA A 21 -2.05 14.21 4.30
C ALA A 21 -2.61 14.65 5.67
N ALA A 22 -3.38 15.74 5.72
CA ALA A 22 -4.03 16.19 6.95
C ALA A 22 -5.11 15.20 7.42
N ALA A 23 -5.85 14.61 6.48
CA ALA A 23 -6.88 13.61 6.78
C ALA A 23 -6.27 12.33 7.31
N GLU A 24 -5.21 11.84 6.67
CA GLU A 24 -4.49 10.65 7.11
C GLU A 24 -3.95 10.82 8.55
N ALA A 25 -3.29 11.95 8.83
CA ALA A 25 -2.79 12.24 10.16
C ALA A 25 -3.92 12.34 11.21
N GLU A 26 -5.08 12.89 10.84
CA GLU A 26 -6.23 12.97 11.76
C GLU A 26 -6.86 11.59 11.99
N PHE A 27 -6.92 10.73 10.96
CA PHE A 27 -7.38 9.34 11.10
C PHE A 27 -6.40 8.49 11.92
N ALA A 28 -5.09 8.70 11.78
CA ALA A 28 -4.08 8.03 12.60
C ALA A 28 -4.23 8.39 14.08
N ASP A 29 -4.49 9.68 14.39
CA ASP A 29 -4.63 10.16 15.77
C ASP A 29 -5.96 9.74 16.43
N ARG A 30 -7.06 9.70 15.68
CA ARG A 30 -8.43 9.58 16.21
C ARG A 30 -9.26 8.43 15.63
N GLY A 31 -8.73 7.72 14.67
CA GLY A 31 -9.42 6.62 14.01
C GLY A 31 -10.79 7.04 13.45
N PRO A 32 -11.84 6.21 13.64
CA PRO A 32 -13.19 6.49 13.13
C PRO A 32 -13.81 7.79 13.63
N SER A 33 -13.37 8.31 14.80
CA SER A 33 -13.94 9.53 15.41
C SER A 33 -13.46 10.83 14.75
N ALA A 34 -12.43 10.79 13.89
CA ALA A 34 -11.96 11.93 13.12
C ALA A 34 -13.09 12.55 12.29
N SER A 35 -13.31 13.86 12.47
CA SER A 35 -14.34 14.60 11.73
C SER A 35 -13.75 15.42 10.58
N VAL A 36 -14.56 15.69 9.55
CA VAL A 36 -14.17 16.58 8.44
C VAL A 36 -13.82 18.01 8.95
N ALA A 37 -14.39 18.44 10.08
CA ALA A 37 -14.06 19.72 10.68
C ALA A 37 -12.65 19.72 11.29
N ASP A 38 -12.24 18.61 11.92
CA ASP A 38 -10.90 18.46 12.48
C ASP A 38 -9.85 18.39 11.36
N ILE A 39 -10.15 17.67 10.29
CA ILE A 39 -9.31 17.58 9.08
C ILE A 39 -9.13 18.96 8.45
N ALA A 40 -10.22 19.71 8.26
CA ALA A 40 -10.16 21.08 7.72
C ALA A 40 -9.30 22.00 8.57
N ARG A 41 -9.45 21.93 9.91
CA ARG A 41 -8.63 22.69 10.86
C ARG A 41 -7.15 22.32 10.76
N ARG A 42 -6.81 21.02 10.71
CA ARG A 42 -5.43 20.52 10.54
C ARG A 42 -4.81 20.97 9.21
N ALA A 43 -5.59 20.96 8.13
CA ALA A 43 -5.16 21.42 6.81
C ALA A 43 -5.10 22.95 6.66
N GLY A 44 -5.59 23.73 7.63
CA GLY A 44 -5.64 25.18 7.56
C GLY A 44 -6.65 25.73 6.54
N VAL A 45 -7.72 24.99 6.25
CA VAL A 45 -8.73 25.38 5.25
C VAL A 45 -10.14 25.42 5.85
N ALA A 46 -11.07 26.08 5.14
CA ALA A 46 -12.48 26.03 5.51
C ALA A 46 -13.07 24.63 5.21
N LYS A 47 -14.01 24.17 6.05
CA LYS A 47 -14.72 22.90 5.89
C LYS A 47 -15.34 22.73 4.48
N GLY A 48 -15.88 23.82 3.91
CA GLY A 48 -16.42 23.85 2.56
C GLY A 48 -15.38 23.58 1.46
N THR A 49 -14.09 23.84 1.73
CA THR A 49 -13.02 23.52 0.80
C THR A 49 -12.77 22.01 0.77
N VAL A 50 -12.83 21.34 1.91
CA VAL A 50 -12.72 19.86 1.96
C VAL A 50 -13.87 19.23 1.16
N PHE A 51 -15.13 19.64 1.41
CA PHE A 51 -16.28 19.10 0.70
C PHE A 51 -16.31 19.38 -0.81
N ARG A 52 -15.61 20.43 -1.28
CA ARG A 52 -15.43 20.66 -2.72
C ARG A 52 -14.52 19.61 -3.38
N HIS A 53 -13.52 19.11 -2.63
CA HIS A 53 -12.60 18.08 -3.13
C HIS A 53 -13.12 16.66 -2.87
N PHE A 54 -13.78 16.47 -1.74
CA PHE A 54 -14.28 15.18 -1.25
C PHE A 54 -15.71 15.39 -0.71
N PRO A 55 -16.74 15.07 -1.51
CA PRO A 55 -18.15 15.31 -1.14
C PRO A 55 -18.56 14.64 0.17
N THR A 56 -17.97 13.48 0.49
CA THR A 56 -18.25 12.73 1.71
C THR A 56 -16.94 12.38 2.45
N LYS A 57 -17.05 11.91 3.69
CA LYS A 57 -15.93 11.37 4.46
C LYS A 57 -15.42 10.06 3.83
N GLU A 58 -16.33 9.28 3.31
CA GLU A 58 -16.07 8.02 2.59
C GLU A 58 -15.25 8.28 1.32
N ASP A 59 -15.57 9.31 0.54
CA ASP A 59 -14.77 9.73 -0.62
C ASP A 59 -13.33 10.11 -0.24
N LEU A 60 -13.17 10.76 0.91
CA LEU A 60 -11.86 11.13 1.42
C LEU A 60 -11.05 9.90 1.84
N ILE A 61 -11.69 8.97 2.56
CA ILE A 61 -11.09 7.70 2.97
C ILE A 61 -10.68 6.88 1.75
N ALA A 62 -11.59 6.65 0.81
CA ALA A 62 -11.30 5.91 -0.42
C ALA A 62 -10.16 6.55 -1.22
N SER A 63 -10.09 7.89 -1.28
CA SER A 63 -8.99 8.58 -1.96
C SER A 63 -7.64 8.35 -1.30
N ILE A 64 -7.55 8.33 0.05
CA ILE A 64 -6.32 8.00 0.76
C ILE A 64 -5.89 6.57 0.43
N VAL A 65 -6.81 5.62 0.54
CA VAL A 65 -6.52 4.21 0.26
C VAL A 65 -6.07 4.01 -1.18
N CYS A 66 -6.75 4.65 -2.15
CA CYS A 66 -6.36 4.59 -3.56
C CYS A 66 -4.92 5.12 -3.79
N GLU A 67 -4.54 6.25 -3.18
CA GLU A 67 -3.17 6.79 -3.33
C GLU A 67 -2.12 5.81 -2.79
N HIS A 68 -2.37 5.19 -1.63
CA HIS A 68 -1.44 4.23 -1.06
C HIS A 68 -1.31 2.95 -1.90
N ILE A 69 -2.42 2.40 -2.39
CA ILE A 69 -2.40 1.22 -3.26
C ILE A 69 -1.74 1.55 -4.61
N ALA A 70 -2.02 2.73 -5.18
CA ALA A 70 -1.43 3.16 -6.45
C ALA A 70 0.11 3.25 -6.37
N VAL A 71 0.66 3.73 -5.26
CA VAL A 71 2.13 3.75 -5.04
C VAL A 71 2.72 2.34 -5.11
N LEU A 72 2.04 1.34 -4.53
CA LEU A 72 2.49 -0.05 -4.60
C LEU A 72 2.33 -0.63 -6.00
N ALA A 73 1.23 -0.34 -6.68
CA ALA A 73 1.00 -0.79 -8.06
C ALA A 73 2.06 -0.21 -9.02
N GLU A 74 2.39 1.07 -8.90
CA GLU A 74 3.45 1.72 -9.66
C GLU A 74 4.84 1.16 -9.34
N ALA A 75 5.12 0.85 -8.07
CA ALA A 75 6.36 0.21 -7.66
C ALA A 75 6.50 -1.18 -8.28
N ALA A 76 5.45 -2.00 -8.24
CA ALA A 76 5.45 -3.33 -8.87
C ALA A 76 5.67 -3.22 -10.38
N GLN A 77 4.96 -2.32 -11.06
CA GLN A 77 5.11 -2.09 -12.49
C GLN A 77 6.55 -1.67 -12.85
N ARG A 78 7.14 -0.73 -12.13
CA ARG A 78 8.52 -0.28 -12.37
C ARG A 78 9.55 -1.39 -12.18
N LEU A 79 9.36 -2.23 -11.16
CA LEU A 79 10.26 -3.32 -10.84
C LEU A 79 10.10 -4.52 -11.78
N ALA A 80 9.00 -4.61 -12.51
CA ALA A 80 8.76 -5.68 -13.47
C ALA A 80 9.82 -5.76 -14.59
N ASP A 81 10.51 -4.67 -14.91
CA ASP A 81 11.56 -4.65 -15.93
C ASP A 81 12.99 -4.84 -15.37
N SER A 82 13.12 -5.05 -14.05
CA SER A 82 14.44 -5.26 -13.43
C SER A 82 15.14 -6.52 -13.96
N PRO A 83 16.46 -6.49 -14.23
CA PRO A 83 17.20 -7.66 -14.70
C PRO A 83 17.28 -8.79 -13.65
N ASP A 84 17.26 -8.46 -12.35
CA ASP A 84 17.25 -9.41 -11.24
C ASP A 84 15.84 -9.51 -10.66
N ALA A 85 15.11 -10.56 -11.03
CA ALA A 85 13.73 -10.75 -10.64
C ALA A 85 13.59 -11.05 -9.12
N GLY A 86 14.57 -11.71 -8.51
CA GLY A 86 14.57 -11.98 -7.06
C GLY A 86 14.79 -10.72 -6.25
N ALA A 87 15.77 -9.90 -6.63
CA ALA A 87 16.01 -8.60 -6.02
C ALA A 87 14.82 -7.65 -6.21
N ALA A 88 14.17 -7.66 -7.38
CA ALA A 88 12.98 -6.86 -7.66
C ALA A 88 11.80 -7.21 -6.74
N LEU A 89 11.54 -8.49 -6.52
CA LEU A 89 10.49 -8.93 -5.62
C LEU A 89 10.81 -8.56 -4.17
N LEU A 90 12.06 -8.72 -3.71
CA LEU A 90 12.47 -8.30 -2.38
C LEU A 90 12.36 -6.77 -2.20
N GLU A 91 12.73 -5.99 -3.21
CA GLU A 91 12.57 -4.54 -3.18
C GLU A 91 11.10 -4.14 -3.09
N PHE A 92 10.21 -4.78 -3.86
CA PHE A 92 8.77 -4.54 -3.75
C PHE A 92 8.25 -4.83 -2.34
N LEU A 93 8.58 -5.98 -1.77
CA LEU A 93 8.18 -6.33 -0.40
C LEU A 93 8.74 -5.35 0.65
N THR A 94 9.95 -4.84 0.42
CA THR A 94 10.57 -3.81 1.27
C THR A 94 9.77 -2.50 1.21
N ILE A 95 9.38 -2.06 0.02
CA ILE A 95 8.54 -0.86 -0.18
C ILE A 95 7.19 -1.04 0.51
N ALA A 96 6.55 -2.20 0.33
CA ALA A 96 5.24 -2.48 0.92
C ALA A 96 5.29 -2.49 2.47
N ALA A 97 6.30 -3.14 3.05
CA ALA A 97 6.50 -3.16 4.50
C ALA A 97 6.83 -1.77 5.07
N ASP A 98 7.71 -0.99 4.41
CA ASP A 98 8.05 0.36 4.84
C ASP A 98 6.83 1.31 4.78
N GLN A 99 6.01 1.19 3.74
CA GLN A 99 4.76 1.95 3.62
C GLN A 99 3.79 1.58 4.75
N ARG A 100 3.60 0.28 5.03
CA ARG A 100 2.76 -0.19 6.13
C ARG A 100 3.28 0.25 7.51
N GLN A 101 4.60 0.29 7.70
CA GLN A 101 5.24 0.79 8.92
C GLN A 101 4.93 2.27 9.18
N ARG A 102 4.88 3.07 8.12
CA ARG A 102 4.64 4.52 8.22
C ARG A 102 3.15 4.87 8.37
N HIS A 103 2.28 4.04 7.84
CA HIS A 103 0.85 4.34 7.68
C HIS A 103 0.00 3.17 8.15
N ASP A 104 -0.67 3.32 9.30
CA ASP A 104 -1.69 2.35 9.70
C ASP A 104 -3.00 2.63 8.97
N LEU A 105 -3.20 1.94 7.85
CA LEU A 105 -4.38 2.08 7.01
C LEU A 105 -5.47 1.04 7.31
N THR A 106 -5.31 0.19 8.33
CA THR A 106 -6.22 -0.92 8.59
C THR A 106 -7.68 -0.47 8.69
N PHE A 107 -7.93 0.59 9.47
CA PHE A 107 -9.28 1.17 9.56
C PHE A 107 -9.76 1.74 8.22
N LEU A 108 -8.90 2.47 7.51
CA LEU A 108 -9.26 3.12 6.24
C LEU A 108 -9.58 2.07 5.16
N GLN A 109 -8.82 0.98 5.10
CA GLN A 109 -9.07 -0.13 4.18
C GLN A 109 -10.43 -0.77 4.45
N SER A 110 -10.73 -1.12 5.70
CA SER A 110 -12.04 -1.68 6.08
C SER A 110 -13.19 -0.71 5.80
N ALA A 111 -12.99 0.60 6.01
CA ALA A 111 -14.02 1.62 5.79
C ALA A 111 -14.24 1.94 4.31
N SER A 112 -13.34 1.50 3.42
CA SER A 112 -13.44 1.70 1.96
C SER A 112 -13.77 0.41 1.20
N ASP A 113 -14.03 -0.69 1.90
CA ASP A 113 -14.43 -1.95 1.27
C ASP A 113 -15.71 -1.76 0.46
N GLY A 114 -15.67 -2.18 -0.81
CA GLY A 114 -16.77 -2.03 -1.76
C GLY A 114 -16.76 -0.70 -2.55
N ASP A 115 -15.82 0.22 -2.31
CA ASP A 115 -15.65 1.38 -3.20
C ASP A 115 -15.03 0.93 -4.53
N PRO A 116 -15.70 1.17 -5.68
CA PRO A 116 -15.21 0.69 -6.98
C PRO A 116 -13.85 1.25 -7.38
N ARG A 117 -13.50 2.46 -6.92
CA ARG A 117 -12.17 3.06 -7.18
C ARG A 117 -11.06 2.30 -6.46
N VAL A 118 -11.34 1.87 -5.22
CA VAL A 118 -10.40 1.05 -4.44
C VAL A 118 -10.24 -0.32 -5.06
N THR A 119 -11.34 -0.92 -5.54
CA THR A 119 -11.29 -2.20 -6.27
C THR A 119 -10.41 -2.08 -7.51
N GLU A 120 -10.61 -1.06 -8.35
CA GLU A 120 -9.84 -0.85 -9.58
C GLU A 120 -8.32 -0.73 -9.31
N VAL A 121 -7.90 0.06 -8.32
CA VAL A 121 -6.46 0.19 -8.02
C VAL A 121 -5.89 -1.07 -7.37
N ARG A 122 -6.70 -1.83 -6.62
CA ARG A 122 -6.32 -3.12 -6.05
C ARG A 122 -6.11 -4.17 -7.15
N ASP A 123 -7.00 -4.24 -8.11
CA ASP A 123 -6.88 -5.12 -9.28
C ASP A 123 -5.61 -4.81 -10.07
N ALA A 124 -5.28 -3.53 -10.26
CA ALA A 124 -4.04 -3.13 -10.90
C ALA A 124 -2.79 -3.55 -10.10
N LEU A 125 -2.84 -3.45 -8.76
CA LEU A 125 -1.76 -3.95 -7.90
C LEU A 125 -1.59 -5.46 -8.06
N HIS A 126 -2.68 -6.24 -8.00
CA HIS A 126 -2.66 -7.69 -8.18
C HIS A 126 -2.05 -8.08 -9.53
N ALA A 127 -2.49 -7.45 -10.63
CA ALA A 127 -1.97 -7.73 -11.96
C ALA A 127 -0.46 -7.43 -12.08
N ASN A 128 0.01 -6.32 -11.53
CA ASN A 128 1.43 -5.97 -11.56
C ASN A 128 2.28 -6.88 -10.66
N LEU A 129 1.74 -7.30 -9.51
CA LEU A 129 2.41 -8.21 -8.59
C LEU A 129 2.52 -9.63 -9.18
N GLU A 130 1.50 -10.09 -9.90
CA GLU A 130 1.54 -11.35 -10.63
C GLU A 130 2.73 -11.42 -11.59
N VAL A 131 2.99 -10.34 -12.34
CA VAL A 131 4.16 -10.26 -13.23
C VAL A 131 5.48 -10.38 -12.46
N LEU A 132 5.61 -9.73 -11.30
CA LEU A 132 6.82 -9.82 -10.48
C LEU A 132 7.05 -11.24 -9.95
N VAL A 133 5.99 -11.87 -9.43
CA VAL A 133 6.04 -13.21 -8.86
C VAL A 133 6.37 -14.24 -9.95
N ASP A 134 5.73 -14.18 -11.12
CA ASP A 134 5.97 -15.08 -12.25
C ASP A 134 7.41 -14.99 -12.76
N ARG A 135 7.96 -13.78 -12.83
CA ARG A 135 9.34 -13.58 -13.21
C ARG A 135 10.31 -14.15 -12.17
N ALA A 136 10.04 -13.95 -10.87
CA ALA A 136 10.88 -14.50 -9.81
C ALA A 136 10.84 -16.04 -9.79
N ARG A 137 9.66 -16.65 -10.02
CA ARG A 137 9.52 -18.11 -10.18
C ARG A 137 10.29 -18.61 -11.40
N THR A 138 10.08 -18.00 -12.55
CA THR A 138 10.73 -18.40 -13.82
C THR A 138 12.26 -18.30 -13.72
N ALA A 139 12.78 -17.33 -12.99
CA ALA A 139 14.20 -17.16 -12.72
C ALA A 139 14.74 -18.15 -11.66
N GLY A 140 13.88 -18.95 -11.00
CA GLY A 140 14.26 -19.82 -9.89
C GLY A 140 14.68 -19.06 -8.64
N ALA A 141 14.34 -17.79 -8.53
CA ALA A 141 14.66 -16.94 -7.36
C ALA A 141 13.75 -17.27 -6.16
N ILE A 142 12.53 -17.73 -6.44
CA ILE A 142 11.60 -18.26 -5.43
C ILE A 142 11.10 -19.64 -5.88
N ARG A 143 10.53 -20.38 -4.95
CA ARG A 143 9.95 -21.70 -5.17
C ARG A 143 8.74 -21.60 -6.10
N ASP A 144 8.47 -22.68 -6.84
CA ASP A 144 7.47 -22.73 -7.91
C ASP A 144 6.01 -22.84 -7.44
N ASP A 145 5.80 -23.21 -6.17
CA ASP A 145 4.49 -23.33 -5.53
C ASP A 145 4.01 -22.04 -4.81
N ILE A 146 4.76 -20.93 -4.91
CA ILE A 146 4.35 -19.60 -4.41
C ILE A 146 3.57 -18.86 -5.50
N THR A 147 2.43 -18.31 -5.12
CA THR A 147 1.55 -17.52 -5.98
C THR A 147 1.58 -16.03 -5.65
N GLU A 148 1.00 -15.21 -6.50
CA GLU A 148 0.79 -13.79 -6.25
C GLU A 148 -0.02 -13.58 -4.96
N ALA A 149 -1.07 -14.36 -4.74
CA ALA A 149 -1.91 -14.26 -3.54
C ALA A 149 -1.13 -14.54 -2.25
N ASP A 150 -0.16 -15.47 -2.25
CA ASP A 150 0.73 -15.69 -1.11
C ASP A 150 1.56 -14.45 -0.82
N VAL A 151 2.16 -13.85 -1.85
CA VAL A 151 2.99 -12.66 -1.72
C VAL A 151 2.16 -11.46 -1.24
N PHE A 152 0.96 -11.28 -1.78
CA PHE A 152 0.02 -10.23 -1.37
C PHE A 152 -0.33 -10.35 0.12
N LEU A 153 -0.66 -11.55 0.62
CA LEU A 153 -0.96 -11.77 2.03
C LEU A 153 0.27 -11.59 2.93
N MET A 154 1.47 -11.92 2.43
CA MET A 154 2.71 -11.81 3.21
C MET A 154 3.30 -10.39 3.25
N MET A 155 2.92 -9.48 2.35
CA MET A 155 3.58 -8.16 2.27
C MET A 155 3.45 -7.32 3.55
N CYS A 156 2.38 -7.54 4.35
CA CYS A 156 2.20 -6.88 5.64
C CYS A 156 2.70 -7.68 6.84
N ALA A 157 3.06 -8.96 6.65
CA ALA A 157 3.43 -9.86 7.75
C ALA A 157 4.64 -9.36 8.57
N PRO A 158 5.73 -8.81 7.99
CA PRO A 158 6.87 -8.31 8.76
C PRO A 158 6.49 -7.26 9.80
N ILE A 159 5.53 -6.40 9.48
CA ILE A 159 5.06 -5.34 10.36
C ILE A 159 4.18 -5.93 11.48
N HIS A 160 3.23 -6.80 11.14
CA HIS A 160 2.37 -7.45 12.13
C HIS A 160 3.16 -8.22 13.20
N ILE A 161 4.28 -8.83 12.82
CA ILE A 161 5.16 -9.54 13.77
C ILE A 161 5.71 -8.59 14.84
N VAL A 162 6.01 -7.34 14.49
CA VAL A 162 6.67 -6.38 15.38
C VAL A 162 5.73 -5.39 16.07
N GLU A 163 4.49 -5.26 15.64
CA GLU A 163 3.50 -4.32 16.18
C GLU A 163 3.23 -4.51 17.68
N ASN A 164 3.29 -5.73 18.17
CA ASN A 164 2.96 -6.08 19.56
C ASN A 164 4.18 -6.22 20.48
N LEU A 165 5.33 -5.72 20.09
CA LEU A 165 6.52 -5.77 20.93
C LEU A 165 6.44 -4.76 22.08
N ALA A 166 6.86 -5.17 23.27
CA ALA A 166 6.86 -4.34 24.46
C ALA A 166 7.79 -3.12 24.39
N ALA A 167 8.79 -3.16 23.52
CA ALA A 167 9.72 -2.06 23.28
C ALA A 167 9.74 -1.69 21.79
N PRO A 168 9.73 -0.38 21.46
CA PRO A 168 9.80 0.07 20.08
C PRO A 168 11.09 -0.41 19.41
N ALA A 169 10.97 -1.07 18.27
CA ALA A 169 12.08 -1.53 17.44
C ALA A 169 11.79 -1.22 15.96
N PRO A 170 11.90 0.05 15.55
CA PRO A 170 11.33 0.55 14.27
C PRO A 170 11.93 -0.08 13.01
N LEU A 171 13.12 -0.70 13.10
CA LEU A 171 13.77 -1.37 11.96
C LEU A 171 13.73 -2.89 12.06
N LEU A 172 13.13 -3.45 13.10
CA LEU A 172 13.15 -4.90 13.33
C LEU A 172 12.34 -5.67 12.27
N TRP A 173 11.36 -5.04 11.66
CA TRP A 173 10.59 -5.63 10.56
C TRP A 173 11.48 -6.06 9.38
N GLN A 174 12.59 -5.37 9.12
CA GLN A 174 13.53 -5.73 8.06
C GLN A 174 14.16 -7.11 8.29
N ARG A 175 14.43 -7.46 9.55
CA ARG A 175 14.91 -8.80 9.89
C ARG A 175 13.85 -9.86 9.57
N TYR A 176 12.59 -9.62 9.91
CA TYR A 176 11.53 -10.58 9.64
C TYR A 176 11.18 -10.66 8.16
N LEU A 177 11.26 -9.56 7.44
CA LEU A 177 11.16 -9.58 5.98
C LEU A 177 12.24 -10.45 5.35
N ALA A 178 13.49 -10.34 5.80
CA ALA A 178 14.57 -11.19 5.31
C ALA A 178 14.32 -12.68 5.59
N ILE A 179 13.85 -13.03 6.79
CA ILE A 179 13.50 -14.41 7.16
C ILE A 179 12.36 -14.95 6.28
N ILE A 180 11.31 -14.14 6.06
CA ILE A 180 10.20 -14.51 5.20
C ILE A 180 10.68 -14.72 3.76
N PHE A 181 11.49 -13.81 3.24
CA PHE A 181 12.00 -13.90 1.88
C PHE A 181 12.94 -15.11 1.69
N ASP A 182 13.78 -15.42 2.67
CA ASP A 182 14.59 -16.64 2.65
C ASP A 182 13.71 -17.90 2.60
N GLY A 183 12.56 -17.91 3.28
CA GLY A 183 11.57 -18.99 3.21
C GLY A 183 10.88 -19.15 1.86
N LEU A 184 10.92 -18.13 1.00
CA LEU A 184 10.41 -18.21 -0.38
C LEU A 184 11.43 -18.86 -1.34
N ARG A 185 12.69 -19.00 -0.97
CA ARG A 185 13.71 -19.58 -1.84
C ARG A 185 13.50 -21.09 -2.04
N PRO A 186 13.91 -21.63 -3.18
CA PRO A 186 13.74 -23.06 -3.46
C PRO A 186 14.62 -23.95 -2.60
N ASP A 187 15.78 -23.43 -2.12
CA ASP A 187 16.76 -24.19 -1.36
C ASP A 187 16.21 -24.60 0.01
N GLY A 188 16.12 -25.92 0.26
CA GLY A 188 15.59 -26.44 1.52
C GLY A 188 14.07 -26.35 1.68
N ALA A 189 13.35 -26.00 0.63
CA ALA A 189 11.89 -25.90 0.65
C ALA A 189 11.23 -27.26 0.92
N HIS A 190 10.22 -27.27 1.80
CA HIS A 190 9.33 -28.40 2.03
C HIS A 190 8.01 -28.19 1.31
N PRO A 191 7.30 -29.27 0.91
CA PRO A 191 5.94 -29.14 0.38
C PRO A 191 5.03 -28.37 1.34
N LEU A 192 4.27 -27.42 0.81
CA LEU A 192 3.30 -26.69 1.63
C LEU A 192 2.09 -27.59 1.96
N PRO A 193 1.60 -27.54 3.21
CA PRO A 193 0.55 -28.48 3.68
C PRO A 193 -0.84 -28.15 3.12
N GLN A 194 -1.01 -26.96 2.56
CA GLN A 194 -2.27 -26.48 1.98
C GLN A 194 -2.03 -25.89 0.59
N PRO A 195 -3.02 -25.92 -0.30
CA PRO A 195 -2.92 -25.25 -1.59
C PRO A 195 -2.80 -23.74 -1.41
N ALA A 196 -2.27 -23.07 -2.43
CA ALA A 196 -2.22 -21.61 -2.46
C ALA A 196 -3.61 -20.98 -2.29
N PRO A 197 -3.72 -19.82 -1.66
CA PRO A 197 -4.97 -19.09 -1.55
C PRO A 197 -5.46 -18.66 -2.95
N VAL A 198 -6.77 -18.53 -3.09
CA VAL A 198 -7.37 -17.93 -4.28
C VAL A 198 -7.23 -16.42 -4.12
N SER A 199 -6.79 -15.71 -5.17
CA SER A 199 -6.77 -14.23 -5.14
C SER A 199 -8.15 -13.68 -4.82
N PRO A 200 -8.25 -12.71 -3.91
CA PRO A 200 -9.51 -12.13 -3.48
C PRO A 200 -10.27 -11.41 -4.60
#